data_f880510ac40ecfe0a95bb463cd7cdd80
#
_entry.id   f880510ac40ecfe0a95bb463cd7cdd80
#
_cell.length_a   1.000
_cell.length_b   1.000
_cell.length_c   1.000
_cell.angle_alpha   90.00
_cell.angle_beta   90.00
_cell.angle_gamma   90.00
#
_symmetry.space_group_name_H-M   'P 1'
#
loop_
_entity.id
_entity.type
_entity.pdbx_description
1 polymer ?
#
loop_
_entity_poly.entity_id
_entity_poly.type
_entity_poly.pdbx_seq_one_letter_code
_entity_poly.pdbx_strand_id
1 'polypeptide(L)'
;MTLRQNKVAIRLGNFVFHGDDFGVIIKRDETIVGDVWTFMSLSSGDITMLREHQLTPYTRRKNGTVPAENMSDKQRRAIGLIEQNLQINWNGRTMEDVSTFIGLFKEASLMVTRKQRQRSYDQYAGLDGFD
;
A
#
# COMPACT_ATOMS: atom_id res chain seq x y z
N MET A 1 -14.64 4.11 -29.21
CA MET A 1 -14.56 4.14 -28.73
C MET A 1 -14.33 3.85 -27.48
N THR A 2 -14.24 3.97 -26.78
CA THR A 2 -14.45 3.65 -25.43
C THR A 2 -13.55 2.63 -24.82
N LEU A 3 -12.42 2.42 -25.31
CA LEU A 3 -11.55 1.36 -24.86
C LEU A 3 -10.82 1.66 -23.59
N ARG A 4 -10.84 2.91 -23.13
CA ARG A 4 -10.10 3.27 -21.96
C ARG A 4 -10.75 2.82 -20.66
N GLN A 5 -11.95 2.29 -20.69
CA GLN A 5 -12.55 1.76 -19.49
C GLN A 5 -11.86 0.51 -18.97
N ASN A 6 -10.97 -0.08 -19.77
CA ASN A 6 -10.18 -1.23 -19.34
C ASN A 6 -8.90 -0.83 -18.61
N LYS A 7 -8.65 0.47 -18.50
CA LYS A 7 -7.46 0.96 -17.82
C LYS A 7 -7.56 0.74 -16.31
N VAL A 8 -6.56 0.09 -15.74
CA VAL A 8 -6.50 -0.13 -14.31
C VAL A 8 -5.95 1.12 -13.64
N ALA A 9 -6.68 1.62 -12.64
CA ALA A 9 -6.25 2.78 -11.89
C ALA A 9 -5.13 2.40 -10.92
N ILE A 10 -4.14 3.28 -10.78
CA ILE A 10 -3.07 3.12 -9.81
C ILE A 10 -3.54 3.73 -8.50
N ARG A 11 -3.25 3.07 -7.40
CA ARG A 11 -3.63 3.51 -6.06
C ARG A 11 -2.43 3.48 -5.12
N LEU A 12 -2.52 4.26 -4.07
CA LEU A 12 -1.49 4.30 -3.04
C LEU A 12 -1.32 2.91 -2.43
N GLY A 13 -0.08 2.47 -2.25
CA GLY A 13 0.23 1.14 -1.73
C GLY A 13 0.35 0.05 -2.79
N ASN A 14 -0.01 0.34 -4.03
CA ASN A 14 0.03 -0.63 -5.10
C ASN A 14 1.46 -0.98 -5.51
N PHE A 15 1.64 -2.26 -5.88
CA PHE A 15 2.80 -2.69 -6.65
C PHE A 15 2.58 -2.29 -8.10
N VAL A 16 3.61 -1.74 -8.71
CA VAL A 16 3.58 -1.29 -10.11
C VAL A 16 4.95 -1.50 -10.75
N PHE A 17 5.01 -1.34 -12.06
CA PHE A 17 6.27 -1.35 -12.79
C PHE A 17 6.59 0.03 -13.32
N HIS A 18 7.86 0.40 -13.26
CA HIS A 18 8.44 1.51 -13.98
C HIS A 18 9.47 0.92 -14.94
N GLY A 19 9.08 0.73 -16.20
CA GLY A 19 9.86 -0.09 -17.11
C GLY A 19 9.93 -1.51 -16.59
N ASP A 20 11.12 -2.04 -16.40
CA ASP A 20 11.34 -3.38 -15.86
C ASP A 20 11.49 -3.38 -14.35
N ASP A 21 11.47 -2.22 -13.73
CA ASP A 21 11.66 -2.09 -12.29
C ASP A 21 10.33 -2.26 -11.56
N PHE A 22 10.30 -3.19 -10.62
CA PHE A 22 9.12 -3.49 -9.82
C PHE A 22 9.22 -2.76 -8.49
N GLY A 23 8.17 -2.05 -8.14
CA GLY A 23 8.18 -1.26 -6.91
C GLY A 23 6.81 -0.99 -6.36
N VAL A 24 6.75 -0.12 -5.38
CA VAL A 24 5.54 0.20 -4.63
C VAL A 24 5.30 1.71 -4.64
N ILE A 25 4.06 2.10 -4.78
CA ILE A 25 3.62 3.50 -4.68
C ILE A 25 3.47 3.84 -3.20
N ILE A 26 4.30 4.74 -2.70
CA ILE A 26 4.31 5.09 -1.28
C ILE A 26 3.75 6.47 -0.98
N LYS A 27 3.50 7.30 -2.00
CA LYS A 27 2.94 8.63 -1.81
C LYS A 27 2.27 9.10 -3.09
N ARG A 28 1.23 9.89 -2.93
CA ARG A 28 0.53 10.53 -4.04
C ARG A 28 0.43 12.02 -3.75
N ASP A 29 0.86 12.84 -4.71
CA ASP A 29 0.70 14.28 -4.64
C ASP A 29 -0.20 14.74 -5.77
N GLU A 30 -1.27 15.42 -5.44
CA GLU A 30 -2.19 16.00 -6.43
C GLU A 30 -1.65 17.35 -6.87
N THR A 31 -1.53 17.54 -8.17
CA THR A 31 -1.10 18.82 -8.73
C THR A 31 -2.11 19.31 -9.76
N ILE A 32 -1.97 20.57 -10.15
CA ILE A 32 -2.85 21.18 -11.16
C ILE A 32 -2.81 20.39 -12.47
N VAL A 33 -1.67 19.79 -12.79
CA VAL A 33 -1.49 19.07 -14.05
C VAL A 33 -1.58 17.54 -13.87
N GLY A 34 -2.15 17.09 -12.77
CA GLY A 34 -2.35 15.67 -12.50
C GLY A 34 -1.56 15.19 -11.31
N ASP A 35 -1.64 13.90 -11.06
CA ASP A 35 -1.01 13.29 -9.90
C ASP A 35 0.47 13.00 -10.15
N VAL A 36 1.26 13.18 -9.11
CA VAL A 36 2.65 12.73 -9.05
C VAL A 36 2.72 11.59 -8.04
N TRP A 37 3.25 10.46 -8.48
CA TRP A 37 3.35 9.26 -7.67
C TRP A 37 4.79 9.04 -7.22
N THR A 38 4.99 8.79 -5.94
CA THR A 38 6.31 8.45 -5.42
C THR A 38 6.45 6.93 -5.49
N PHE A 39 7.39 6.50 -6.31
CA PHE A 39 7.67 5.10 -6.57
C PHE A 39 8.94 4.68 -5.83
N MET A 40 8.86 3.58 -5.09
CA MET A 40 10.04 3.00 -4.41
C MET A 40 10.37 1.67 -5.08
N SER A 41 11.56 1.59 -5.66
CA SER A 41 12.06 0.36 -6.27
C SER A 41 12.29 -0.70 -5.20
N LEU A 42 11.79 -1.91 -5.42
CA LEU A 42 12.02 -3.01 -4.49
C LEU A 42 13.40 -3.64 -4.67
N SER A 43 14.03 -3.45 -5.83
CA SER A 43 15.37 -4.00 -6.06
C SER A 43 16.46 -3.12 -5.46
N SER A 44 16.31 -1.80 -5.52
CA SER A 44 17.35 -0.86 -5.09
C SER A 44 16.99 -0.04 -3.87
N GLY A 45 15.68 0.09 -3.57
CA GLY A 45 15.21 1.00 -2.54
C GLY A 45 15.17 2.46 -2.98
N ASP A 46 15.55 2.76 -4.21
CA ASP A 46 15.55 4.13 -4.71
C ASP A 46 14.14 4.67 -4.87
N ILE A 47 14.00 5.96 -4.64
CA ILE A 47 12.72 6.64 -4.70
C ILE A 47 12.72 7.60 -5.88
N THR A 48 11.66 7.52 -6.70
CA THR A 48 11.52 8.34 -7.90
C THR A 48 10.09 8.88 -7.95
N MET A 49 9.95 10.13 -8.35
CA MET A 49 8.64 10.74 -8.56
C MET A 49 8.26 10.61 -10.02
N LEU A 50 7.09 10.05 -10.28
CA LEU A 50 6.66 9.68 -11.63
C LEU A 50 5.21 10.07 -11.87
N ARG A 51 4.88 10.30 -13.13
CA ARG A 51 3.50 10.49 -13.58
C ARG A 51 2.88 9.14 -13.87
N GLU A 52 1.56 9.08 -13.86
CA GLU A 52 0.84 7.82 -14.06
C GLU A 52 1.18 7.14 -15.39
N HIS A 53 1.37 7.92 -16.44
CA HIS A 53 1.68 7.36 -17.76
C HIS A 53 3.06 6.67 -17.82
N GLN A 54 3.92 6.93 -16.84
CA GLN A 54 5.24 6.30 -16.72
C GLN A 54 5.19 4.97 -15.95
N LEU A 55 4.03 4.64 -15.41
CA LEU A 55 3.83 3.47 -14.57
C LEU A 55 2.97 2.44 -15.28
N THR A 56 3.32 1.17 -15.11
CA THR A 56 2.53 0.07 -15.66
C THR A 56 1.86 -0.68 -14.51
N PRO A 57 0.53 -0.83 -14.56
CA PRO A 57 -0.18 -1.57 -13.52
C PRO A 57 0.28 -3.03 -13.43
N TYR A 58 0.24 -3.57 -12.23
CA TYR A 58 0.57 -4.96 -11.96
C TYR A 58 -0.69 -5.80 -12.15
N THR A 59 -0.82 -6.45 -13.29
CA THR A 59 -2.05 -7.17 -13.66
C THR A 59 -1.89 -8.67 -13.71
N ARG A 60 -0.66 -9.18 -13.73
CA ARG A 60 -0.41 -10.62 -13.82
C ARG A 60 0.70 -11.04 -12.89
N ARG A 61 0.49 -12.19 -12.28
CA ARG A 61 1.50 -12.88 -11.49
C ARG A 61 2.52 -13.53 -12.45
N LYS A 62 3.78 -13.50 -12.07
CA LYS A 62 4.83 -14.19 -12.84
C LYS A 62 4.60 -15.71 -12.75
N ASN A 63 4.79 -16.41 -13.87
CA ASN A 63 4.67 -17.86 -13.92
C ASN A 63 5.62 -18.52 -12.91
N GLY A 64 5.13 -19.58 -12.28
CA GLY A 64 5.94 -20.34 -11.32
C GLY A 64 5.95 -19.78 -9.91
N THR A 65 5.31 -18.61 -9.69
CA THR A 65 5.22 -18.04 -8.34
C THR A 65 4.00 -18.58 -7.60
N VAL A 66 4.08 -18.58 -6.26
CA VAL A 66 2.96 -19.03 -5.42
C VAL A 66 1.92 -17.90 -5.32
N PRO A 67 0.65 -18.19 -5.63
CA PRO A 67 -0.38 -17.12 -5.62
C PRO A 67 -0.64 -16.57 -4.21
N ALA A 68 -0.98 -15.29 -4.16
CA ALA A 68 -1.29 -14.60 -2.90
C ALA A 68 -2.48 -15.22 -2.16
N GLU A 69 -3.39 -15.87 -2.86
CA GLU A 69 -4.55 -16.54 -2.25
C GLU A 69 -4.15 -17.58 -1.23
N ASN A 70 -2.91 -18.09 -1.30
CA ASN A 70 -2.40 -19.06 -0.34
C ASN A 70 -2.02 -18.46 1.01
N MET A 71 -2.14 -17.15 1.18
CA MET A 71 -1.80 -16.51 2.45
C MET A 71 -2.67 -17.05 3.60
N SER A 72 -2.11 -17.03 4.80
CA SER A 72 -2.83 -17.42 6.01
C SER A 72 -3.87 -16.38 6.42
N ASP A 73 -4.81 -16.78 7.27
CA ASP A 73 -5.80 -15.85 7.83
C ASP A 73 -5.13 -14.73 8.61
N LYS A 74 -4.04 -15.04 9.31
CA LYS A 74 -3.27 -14.04 10.05
C LYS A 74 -2.68 -12.99 9.11
N GLN A 75 -2.11 -13.42 7.99
CA GLN A 75 -1.56 -12.51 6.98
C GLN A 75 -2.66 -11.68 6.34
N ARG A 76 -3.79 -12.29 6.05
CA ARG A 76 -4.94 -11.60 5.46
C ARG A 76 -5.44 -10.49 6.38
N ARG A 77 -5.55 -10.78 7.67
CA ARG A 77 -5.94 -9.76 8.67
C ARG A 77 -4.91 -8.65 8.79
N ALA A 78 -3.63 -9.01 8.72
CA ALA A 78 -2.56 -8.01 8.78
C ALA A 78 -2.65 -7.04 7.59
N ILE A 79 -2.87 -7.58 6.39
CA ILE A 79 -3.03 -6.75 5.19
C ILE A 79 -4.24 -5.83 5.32
N GLY A 80 -5.39 -6.38 5.77
CA GLY A 80 -6.60 -5.59 5.95
C GLY A 80 -6.41 -4.44 6.94
N LEU A 81 -5.72 -4.70 8.03
CA LEU A 81 -5.43 -3.67 9.03
C LEU A 81 -4.50 -2.59 8.48
N ILE A 82 -3.49 -3.00 7.72
CA ILE A 82 -2.58 -2.05 7.06
C ILE A 82 -3.36 -1.15 6.11
N GLU A 83 -4.20 -1.74 5.27
CA GLU A 83 -5.02 -0.97 4.32
C GLU A 83 -5.89 0.06 5.06
N GLN A 84 -6.53 -0.36 6.12
CA GLN A 84 -7.40 0.48 6.90
C GLN A 84 -6.63 1.61 7.61
N ASN A 85 -5.55 1.26 8.29
CA ASN A 85 -4.78 2.23 9.07
C ASN A 85 -4.05 3.24 8.22
N LEU A 86 -3.50 2.83 7.09
CA LEU A 86 -2.67 3.69 6.25
C LEU A 86 -3.41 4.23 5.04
N GLN A 87 -4.67 3.81 4.84
CA GLN A 87 -5.48 4.23 3.70
C GLN A 87 -4.78 3.93 2.37
N ILE A 88 -4.23 2.72 2.28
CA ILE A 88 -3.54 2.25 1.07
C ILE A 88 -4.25 1.01 0.54
N ASN A 89 -3.90 0.59 -0.66
CA ASN A 89 -4.59 -0.47 -1.37
C ASN A 89 -3.64 -1.62 -1.70
N TRP A 90 -3.97 -2.80 -1.23
CA TRP A 90 -3.26 -4.03 -1.55
C TRP A 90 -3.61 -4.51 -2.96
N ASN A 91 -2.61 -4.77 -3.77
CA ASN A 91 -2.83 -5.36 -5.10
C ASN A 91 -1.83 -6.47 -5.42
N GLY A 92 -1.19 -7.03 -4.42
CA GLY A 92 -0.21 -8.09 -4.65
C GLY A 92 -0.83 -9.36 -5.21
N ARG A 93 -0.03 -10.16 -5.88
CA ARG A 93 -0.49 -11.35 -6.58
C ARG A 93 0.25 -12.61 -6.20
N THR A 94 1.35 -12.49 -5.45
CA THR A 94 2.17 -13.62 -5.02
C THR A 94 2.34 -13.64 -3.52
N MET A 95 2.76 -14.79 -2.99
CA MET A 95 3.10 -14.89 -1.56
C MET A 95 4.32 -14.02 -1.21
N GLU A 96 5.23 -13.83 -2.15
CA GLU A 96 6.33 -12.90 -1.96
C GLU A 96 5.82 -11.47 -1.79
N ASP A 97 4.82 -11.08 -2.59
CA ASP A 97 4.18 -9.77 -2.46
C ASP A 97 3.54 -9.60 -1.09
N VAL A 98 2.91 -10.66 -0.56
CA VAL A 98 2.31 -10.64 0.79
C VAL A 98 3.38 -10.30 1.83
N SER A 99 4.50 -11.01 1.80
CA SER A 99 5.60 -10.78 2.74
C SER A 99 6.19 -9.39 2.60
N THR A 100 6.36 -8.94 1.37
CA THR A 100 6.92 -7.61 1.07
C THR A 100 6.00 -6.50 1.59
N PHE A 101 4.71 -6.60 1.29
CA PHE A 101 3.74 -5.59 1.71
C PHE A 101 3.67 -5.48 3.24
N ILE A 102 3.56 -6.61 3.91
CA ILE A 102 3.53 -6.63 5.38
C ILE A 102 4.84 -6.08 5.93
N GLY A 103 5.97 -6.48 5.37
CA GLY A 103 7.28 -6.00 5.82
C GLY A 103 7.46 -4.50 5.66
N LEU A 104 6.93 -3.92 4.58
CA LEU A 104 7.05 -2.50 4.32
C LEU A 104 6.17 -1.65 5.23
N PHE A 105 4.96 -2.10 5.52
CA PHE A 105 3.94 -1.23 6.11
C PHE A 105 3.52 -1.60 7.54
N LYS A 106 3.96 -2.73 8.04
CA LYS A 106 3.54 -3.22 9.36
C LYS A 106 3.83 -2.23 10.48
N GLU A 107 5.04 -1.69 10.53
CA GLU A 107 5.43 -0.78 11.61
C GLU A 107 4.61 0.51 11.58
N ALA A 108 4.43 1.09 10.41
CA ALA A 108 3.62 2.29 10.28
C ALA A 108 2.18 2.04 10.70
N SER A 109 1.63 0.89 10.32
CA SER A 109 0.27 0.49 10.71
C SER A 109 0.15 0.33 12.22
N LEU A 110 1.11 -0.33 12.85
CA LEU A 110 1.12 -0.50 14.31
C LEU A 110 1.20 0.83 15.04
N MET A 111 1.94 1.78 14.49
CA MET A 111 2.01 3.13 15.08
C MET A 111 0.65 3.81 15.06
N VAL A 112 -0.12 3.66 13.98
CA VAL A 112 -1.48 4.21 13.90
C VAL A 112 -2.37 3.57 14.96
N THR A 113 -2.31 2.25 15.10
CA THR A 113 -3.08 1.54 16.12
C THR A 113 -2.72 2.03 17.54
N ARG A 114 -1.44 2.19 17.81
CA ARG A 114 -0.96 2.68 19.11
C ARG A 114 -1.48 4.10 19.40
N LYS A 115 -1.45 4.97 18.40
CA LYS A 115 -1.97 6.34 18.56
C LYS A 115 -3.47 6.32 18.83
N GLN A 116 -4.22 5.47 18.17
CA GLN A 116 -5.66 5.36 18.41
C GLN A 116 -5.96 4.88 19.84
N ARG A 117 -5.20 3.89 20.30
CA ARG A 117 -5.34 3.38 21.67
C ARG A 117 -4.99 4.47 22.68
N GLN A 118 -3.94 5.23 22.43
CA GLN A 118 -3.52 6.30 23.32
C GLN A 118 -4.58 7.40 23.40
N ARG A 119 -5.16 7.77 22.27
CA ARG A 119 -6.26 8.76 22.26
C ARG A 119 -7.44 8.29 23.07
N SER A 120 -7.83 7.03 22.94
CA SER A 120 -8.93 6.47 23.72
C SER A 120 -8.62 6.50 25.22
N TYR A 121 -7.42 6.13 25.58
CA TYR A 121 -6.96 6.14 26.97
C TYR A 121 -6.98 7.56 27.52
N ASP A 122 -6.44 8.52 26.79
CA ASP A 122 -6.39 9.92 27.21
C ASP A 122 -7.79 10.50 27.38
N GLN A 123 -8.71 10.10 26.52
CA GLN A 123 -10.10 10.53 26.60
C GLN A 123 -10.75 10.03 27.89
N TYR A 124 -10.54 8.77 28.23
CA TYR A 124 -11.03 8.21 29.50
C TYR A 124 -10.36 8.86 30.72
N ALA A 125 -9.06 9.05 30.62
CA ALA A 125 -8.32 9.70 31.71
C ALA A 125 -8.83 11.11 31.95
N GLY A 126 -9.16 11.83 30.87
CA GLY A 126 -9.73 13.17 30.93
C GLY A 126 -11.09 13.20 31.62
N LEU A 127 -11.91 12.20 31.35
CA LEU A 127 -13.22 12.08 32.02
C LEU A 127 -13.07 11.78 33.51
N ASP A 128 -12.16 10.91 33.84
CA ASP A 128 -11.92 10.57 35.25
C ASP A 128 -11.28 11.73 35.98
N GLY A 129 -10.55 12.58 35.30
CA GLY A 129 -9.87 13.72 35.91
C GLY A 129 -10.78 14.81 36.43
N PHE A 130 -12.07 14.69 36.17
CA PHE A 130 -13.02 15.65 36.71
C PHE A 130 -13.43 15.38 38.15
N ASP A 131 -13.03 14.31 38.67
CA ASP A 131 -13.37 13.95 40.07
C ASP A 131 -12.67 14.75 41.15
#